data_7aed8100a56f7ca7923adb1b2ae5937f
#
_entry.id   7aed8100a56f7ca7923adb1b2ae5937f
#
_cell.length_a   1.000
_cell.length_b   1.000
_cell.length_c   1.000
_cell.angle_alpha   90.00
_cell.angle_beta   90.00
_cell.angle_gamma   90.00
#
_symmetry.space_group_name_H-M   'P 1'
#
loop_
_entity.id
_entity.type
_entity.pdbx_description
1 polymer ?
#
loop_
_entity_poly.entity_id
_entity_poly.type
_entity_poly.pdbx_seq_one_letter_code
_entity_poly.pdbx_strand_id
1 'polypeptide(L)'
;YDSLGNAHTQSMYFVKTAQSNIWDVYTSLDGGFPPEIDPVTGTHTPKNISFDANGVLQTPTSFSSSYTVSTGSVTPLAFTVELEGTTQFGNSYGVNQLTQDGYTTGKLSGLTVDADGTIQGNFSNGQSRVMGQVWLASFQNPNGLQSLGGNQWAVTNASGPEQPNAPGTGSLGVLQSAAVEDSNVDLTSELVNMITQQRAY
;
A
#
# COMPACT_ATOMS: atom_id res chain seq x y z
N TYR A 1 -1.70 15.34 2.46
CA TYR A 1 -1.04 15.05 3.75
C TYR A 1 0.46 15.26 3.62
N ASP A 2 1.11 15.77 4.67
CA ASP A 2 2.55 15.93 4.75
C ASP A 2 3.26 14.61 5.17
N SER A 3 4.60 14.63 5.27
CA SER A 3 5.39 13.44 5.66
C SER A 3 5.14 12.95 7.09
N LEU A 4 4.52 13.77 7.94
CA LEU A 4 4.09 13.40 9.29
C LEU A 4 2.62 12.98 9.35
N GLY A 5 1.89 13.03 8.23
CA GLY A 5 0.48 12.67 8.12
C GLY A 5 -0.49 13.76 8.57
N ASN A 6 -0.04 15.02 8.68
CA ASN A 6 -0.93 16.14 8.91
C ASN A 6 -1.70 16.47 7.63
N ALA A 7 -2.98 16.78 7.78
CA ALA A 7 -3.84 17.16 6.67
C ALA A 7 -3.58 18.61 6.26
N HIS A 8 -3.53 18.85 4.96
CA HIS A 8 -3.46 20.19 4.35
C HIS A 8 -4.59 20.35 3.37
N THR A 9 -5.06 21.58 3.20
CA THR A 9 -6.12 21.91 2.25
C THR A 9 -5.54 22.73 1.11
N GLN A 10 -5.57 22.16 -0.11
CA GLN A 10 -5.24 22.90 -1.31
C GLN A 10 -6.50 23.52 -1.91
N SER A 11 -6.43 24.82 -2.24
CA SER A 11 -7.46 25.53 -3.00
C SER A 11 -6.91 25.91 -4.36
N MET A 12 -7.72 25.78 -5.39
CA MET A 12 -7.41 26.18 -6.76
C MET A 12 -8.43 27.19 -7.24
N TYR A 13 -7.94 28.24 -7.86
CA TYR A 13 -8.75 29.33 -8.42
C TYR A 13 -8.49 29.41 -9.91
N PHE A 14 -9.54 29.28 -10.70
CA PHE A 14 -9.48 29.35 -12.15
C PHE A 14 -9.99 30.70 -12.60
N VAL A 15 -9.15 31.49 -13.25
CA VAL A 15 -9.46 32.83 -13.74
C VAL A 15 -9.36 32.82 -15.25
N LYS A 16 -10.46 33.23 -15.93
CA LYS A 16 -10.47 33.31 -17.39
C LYS A 16 -9.61 34.49 -17.85
N THR A 17 -8.72 34.22 -18.78
CA THR A 17 -7.88 35.26 -19.37
C THR A 17 -8.62 36.03 -20.49
N ALA A 18 -8.03 37.11 -20.99
CA ALA A 18 -8.52 37.83 -22.17
C ALA A 18 -8.40 37.01 -23.46
N GLN A 19 -7.57 35.97 -23.46
CA GLN A 19 -7.42 35.05 -24.58
C GLN A 19 -8.49 33.96 -24.51
N SER A 20 -9.06 33.62 -25.67
CA SER A 20 -10.05 32.54 -25.73
C SER A 20 -9.44 31.20 -25.35
N ASN A 21 -10.19 30.42 -24.56
CA ASN A 21 -9.83 29.04 -24.13
C ASN A 21 -8.54 28.94 -23.30
N ILE A 22 -8.07 30.03 -22.71
CA ILE A 22 -6.92 30.05 -21.80
C ILE A 22 -7.38 30.52 -20.42
N TRP A 23 -6.96 29.80 -19.42
CA TRP A 23 -7.26 30.09 -18.02
C TRP A 23 -5.98 30.14 -17.20
N ASP A 24 -5.95 31.06 -16.25
CA ASP A 24 -4.94 31.18 -15.22
C ASP A 24 -5.39 30.36 -13.99
N VAL A 25 -4.54 29.47 -13.54
CA VAL A 25 -4.77 28.67 -12.34
C VAL A 25 -3.85 29.17 -11.23
N TYR A 26 -4.46 29.65 -10.16
CA TYR A 26 -3.78 30.03 -8.95
C TYR A 26 -4.01 28.94 -7.90
N THR A 27 -2.98 28.59 -7.15
CA THR A 27 -3.07 27.57 -6.11
C THR A 27 -2.71 28.15 -4.76
N SER A 28 -3.35 27.69 -3.69
CA SER A 28 -2.98 28.02 -2.32
C SER A 28 -3.05 26.79 -1.44
N LEU A 29 -2.23 26.73 -0.41
CA LEU A 29 -2.24 25.66 0.62
C LEU A 29 -2.52 26.31 1.96
N ASP A 30 -3.55 25.80 2.68
CA ASP A 30 -3.97 26.31 4.00
C ASP A 30 -4.19 27.84 4.04
N GLY A 31 -4.62 28.41 2.91
CA GLY A 31 -4.80 29.86 2.75
C GLY A 31 -3.51 30.65 2.47
N GLY A 32 -2.36 29.99 2.49
CA GLY A 32 -1.07 30.54 2.06
C GLY A 32 -0.83 30.31 0.57
N PHE A 33 -0.24 31.27 -0.11
CA PHE A 33 0.14 31.12 -1.51
C PHE A 33 1.52 30.48 -1.63
N PRO A 34 1.80 29.75 -2.73
CA PRO A 34 3.13 29.16 -2.94
C PRO A 34 4.19 30.26 -3.03
N PRO A 35 5.46 29.92 -2.68
CA PRO A 35 6.57 30.86 -2.73
C PRO A 35 6.94 31.31 -4.16
N GLU A 36 6.28 30.80 -5.20
CA GLU A 36 6.42 31.29 -6.58
C GLU A 36 5.81 32.69 -6.74
N ILE A 37 6.17 33.58 -5.83
CA ILE A 37 5.99 35.02 -6.01
C ILE A 37 7.15 35.47 -6.89
N ASP A 38 6.85 36.09 -8.02
CA ASP A 38 7.89 36.76 -8.80
C ASP A 38 8.63 37.74 -7.85
N PRO A 39 9.92 37.53 -7.57
CA PRO A 39 10.66 38.36 -6.62
C PRO A 39 10.80 39.80 -7.07
N VAL A 40 10.52 40.10 -8.34
CA VAL A 40 10.60 41.46 -8.91
C VAL A 40 9.26 42.20 -8.83
N THR A 41 8.16 41.52 -9.06
CA THR A 41 6.83 42.14 -9.14
C THR A 41 5.98 41.88 -7.89
N GLY A 42 6.34 40.93 -7.03
CA GLY A 42 5.55 40.53 -5.87
C GLY A 42 4.21 39.86 -6.22
N THR A 43 4.03 39.49 -7.48
CA THR A 43 2.79 38.86 -7.97
C THR A 43 2.92 37.34 -8.05
N HIS A 44 1.83 36.65 -7.77
CA HIS A 44 1.76 35.20 -7.94
C HIS A 44 1.74 34.86 -9.44
N THR A 45 2.63 33.98 -9.83
CA THR A 45 2.68 33.50 -11.23
C THR A 45 1.63 32.41 -11.42
N PRO A 46 0.60 32.64 -12.24
CA PRO A 46 -0.39 31.61 -12.50
C PRO A 46 0.19 30.48 -13.37
N LYS A 47 -0.38 29.30 -13.24
CA LYS A 47 -0.19 28.21 -14.21
C LYS A 47 -1.23 28.37 -15.32
N ASN A 48 -0.82 28.54 -16.55
CA ASN A 48 -1.75 28.66 -17.67
C ASN A 48 -2.18 27.28 -18.15
N ILE A 49 -3.48 27.09 -18.31
CA ILE A 49 -4.07 25.91 -18.95
C ILE A 49 -4.86 26.34 -20.20
N SER A 50 -4.88 25.48 -21.19
CA SER A 50 -5.58 25.78 -22.46
C SER A 50 -6.52 24.64 -22.85
N PHE A 51 -7.63 25.02 -23.47
CA PHE A 51 -8.64 24.10 -23.99
C PHE A 51 -8.72 24.23 -25.50
N ASP A 52 -9.11 23.15 -26.18
CA ASP A 52 -9.40 23.20 -27.62
C ASP A 52 -10.80 23.78 -27.92
N ALA A 53 -11.14 23.83 -29.19
CA ALA A 53 -12.44 24.32 -29.63
C ALA A 53 -13.62 23.43 -29.21
N ASN A 54 -13.34 22.17 -28.81
CA ASN A 54 -14.33 21.23 -28.31
C ASN A 54 -14.43 21.26 -26.76
N GLY A 55 -13.66 22.13 -26.10
CA GLY A 55 -13.66 22.28 -24.66
C GLY A 55 -12.83 21.22 -23.92
N VAL A 56 -11.95 20.51 -24.63
CA VAL A 56 -11.06 19.48 -24.02
C VAL A 56 -9.75 20.11 -23.60
N LEU A 57 -9.27 19.81 -22.40
CA LEU A 57 -7.98 20.30 -21.90
C LEU A 57 -6.84 19.82 -22.81
N GLN A 58 -5.96 20.74 -23.18
CA GLN A 58 -4.81 20.46 -24.02
C GLN A 58 -3.52 20.39 -23.24
N THR A 59 -3.02 21.51 -22.76
CA THR A 59 -1.74 21.61 -22.06
C THR A 59 -1.75 22.75 -21.04
N PRO A 60 -1.07 22.57 -19.92
CA PRO A 60 -0.59 21.29 -19.35
C PRO A 60 -1.74 20.46 -18.79
N THR A 61 -1.62 19.13 -18.83
CA THR A 61 -2.57 18.19 -18.18
C THR A 61 -2.26 17.98 -16.70
N SER A 62 -1.07 18.39 -16.28
CA SER A 62 -0.64 18.33 -14.89
C SER A 62 0.36 19.44 -14.58
N PHE A 63 0.50 19.77 -13.31
CA PHE A 63 1.55 20.67 -12.84
C PHE A 63 2.00 20.32 -11.42
N SER A 64 3.27 20.57 -11.13
CA SER A 64 3.82 20.41 -9.78
C SER A 64 3.51 21.65 -8.94
N SER A 65 3.15 21.40 -7.70
CA SER A 65 3.00 22.40 -6.64
C SER A 65 3.98 22.11 -5.51
N SER A 66 4.56 23.16 -4.95
CA SER A 66 5.57 23.07 -3.90
C SER A 66 5.32 24.17 -2.87
N TYR A 67 5.17 23.78 -1.61
CA TYR A 67 4.85 24.69 -0.52
C TYR A 67 5.75 24.49 0.67
N THR A 68 6.15 25.57 1.32
CA THR A 68 6.84 25.49 2.60
C THR A 68 5.81 25.34 3.71
N VAL A 69 5.90 24.24 4.46
CA VAL A 69 5.02 23.97 5.61
C VAL A 69 5.80 24.11 6.92
N SER A 70 5.14 24.56 7.97
CA SER A 70 5.73 24.80 9.30
C SER A 70 5.40 23.71 10.32
N THR A 71 4.91 22.57 9.89
CA THR A 71 4.49 21.45 10.75
C THR A 71 5.64 20.64 11.32
N GLY A 72 6.90 20.93 10.90
CA GLY A 72 8.07 20.11 11.23
C GLY A 72 8.25 18.90 10.31
N SER A 73 7.40 18.77 9.31
CA SER A 73 7.53 17.74 8.26
C SER A 73 8.65 18.08 7.27
N VAL A 74 8.95 17.13 6.38
CA VAL A 74 9.88 17.37 5.27
C VAL A 74 9.37 18.53 4.43
N THR A 75 10.20 19.54 4.22
CA THR A 75 9.89 20.72 3.39
C THR A 75 10.82 20.78 2.20
N PRO A 76 10.34 21.23 1.01
CA PRO A 76 8.95 21.62 0.72
C PRO A 76 8.01 20.43 0.58
N LEU A 77 6.72 20.64 0.89
CA LEU A 77 5.66 19.71 0.53
C LEU A 77 5.42 19.83 -0.98
N ALA A 78 5.90 18.87 -1.73
CA ALA A 78 5.80 18.85 -3.18
C ALA A 78 4.87 17.71 -3.63
N PHE A 79 3.97 18.02 -4.55
CA PHE A 79 3.05 17.07 -5.16
C PHE A 79 2.64 17.52 -6.56
N THR A 80 2.10 16.60 -7.33
CA THR A 80 1.59 16.86 -8.67
C THR A 80 0.07 16.96 -8.65
N VAL A 81 -0.47 17.94 -9.34
CA VAL A 81 -1.90 18.11 -9.56
C VAL A 81 -2.20 17.65 -10.99
N GLU A 82 -2.99 16.60 -11.12
CA GLU A 82 -3.46 16.10 -12.39
C GLU A 82 -4.81 16.74 -12.72
N LEU A 83 -4.92 17.32 -13.92
CA LEU A 83 -6.13 17.95 -14.45
C LEU A 83 -6.74 17.17 -15.60
N GLU A 84 -6.22 15.97 -15.89
CA GLU A 84 -6.70 15.15 -16.99
C GLU A 84 -8.21 14.90 -16.87
N GLY A 85 -8.93 15.00 -18.00
CA GLY A 85 -10.39 14.88 -18.03
C GLY A 85 -11.15 16.15 -17.66
N THR A 86 -10.46 17.25 -17.34
CA THR A 86 -11.09 18.57 -17.15
C THR A 86 -11.59 19.10 -18.48
N THR A 87 -12.79 19.67 -18.48
CA THR A 87 -13.44 20.21 -19.68
C THR A 87 -13.95 21.62 -19.44
N GLN A 88 -14.02 22.40 -20.52
CA GLN A 88 -14.59 23.75 -20.56
C GLN A 88 -15.90 23.72 -21.34
N PHE A 89 -17.03 23.83 -20.68
CA PHE A 89 -18.34 23.97 -21.31
C PHE A 89 -19.09 25.18 -20.73
N GLY A 90 -20.15 25.59 -21.40
CA GLY A 90 -20.99 26.76 -21.02
C GLY A 90 -21.93 26.47 -19.83
N ASN A 91 -21.72 25.40 -19.09
CA ASN A 91 -22.50 25.01 -17.93
C ASN A 91 -21.94 25.61 -16.62
N SER A 92 -22.75 25.53 -15.55
CA SER A 92 -22.26 25.88 -14.23
C SER A 92 -21.11 24.97 -13.80
N TYR A 93 -20.18 25.53 -13.06
CA TYR A 93 -19.02 24.82 -12.51
C TYR A 93 -19.45 23.64 -11.62
N GLY A 94 -18.76 22.54 -11.75
CA GLY A 94 -18.91 21.35 -10.90
C GLY A 94 -17.64 20.53 -10.90
N VAL A 95 -17.35 19.87 -9.77
CA VAL A 95 -16.29 18.87 -9.65
C VAL A 95 -16.93 17.49 -9.71
N ASN A 96 -16.65 16.75 -10.77
CA ASN A 96 -17.22 15.40 -10.96
C ASN A 96 -16.40 14.33 -10.26
N GLN A 97 -15.09 14.52 -10.15
CA GLN A 97 -14.18 13.57 -9.53
C GLN A 97 -13.04 14.31 -8.84
N LEU A 98 -12.72 13.87 -7.62
CA LEU A 98 -11.55 14.30 -6.88
C LEU A 98 -10.92 13.09 -6.24
N THR A 99 -9.67 12.82 -6.56
CA THR A 99 -8.88 11.71 -6.00
C THR A 99 -7.60 12.25 -5.40
N GLN A 100 -7.10 11.58 -4.36
CA GLN A 100 -5.80 11.87 -3.78
C GLN A 100 -5.15 10.56 -3.34
N ASP A 101 -3.83 10.51 -3.37
CA ASP A 101 -3.01 9.37 -2.95
C ASP A 101 -2.42 9.53 -1.53
N GLY A 102 -2.52 10.74 -0.97
CA GLY A 102 -2.05 11.01 0.38
C GLY A 102 -2.91 10.35 1.46
N TYR A 103 -2.28 9.97 2.55
CA TYR A 103 -2.94 9.35 3.71
C TYR A 103 -2.40 9.88 5.03
N THR A 104 -3.23 9.81 6.07
CA THR A 104 -2.85 10.16 7.45
C THR A 104 -2.02 9.04 8.07
N THR A 105 -1.36 9.33 9.20
CA THR A 105 -0.67 8.30 9.99
C THR A 105 -1.63 7.19 10.41
N GLY A 106 -1.19 5.93 10.26
CA GLY A 106 -1.95 4.75 10.63
C GLY A 106 -1.25 3.96 11.74
N LYS A 107 -2.05 3.35 12.62
CA LYS A 107 -1.58 2.35 13.58
C LYS A 107 -1.82 0.96 13.00
N LEU A 108 -0.93 0.02 13.26
CA LEU A 108 -1.14 -1.38 12.88
C LEU A 108 -2.44 -1.89 13.53
N SER A 109 -3.39 -2.29 12.70
CA SER A 109 -4.69 -2.81 13.13
C SER A 109 -4.72 -4.33 13.17
N GLY A 110 -4.00 -4.99 12.26
CA GLY A 110 -3.93 -6.44 12.18
C GLY A 110 -2.88 -6.92 11.20
N LEU A 111 -2.61 -8.22 11.26
CA LEU A 111 -1.74 -8.92 10.33
C LEU A 111 -2.55 -9.99 9.61
N THR A 112 -2.31 -10.14 8.32
CA THR A 112 -2.81 -11.24 7.50
C THR A 112 -1.64 -11.95 6.84
N VAL A 113 -1.78 -13.25 6.66
CA VAL A 113 -0.79 -14.06 5.96
C VAL A 113 -1.47 -14.69 4.76
N ASP A 114 -0.96 -14.40 3.58
CA ASP A 114 -1.49 -14.92 2.34
C ASP A 114 -0.98 -16.35 2.06
N ALA A 115 -1.58 -17.04 1.12
CA ALA A 115 -1.24 -18.43 0.79
C ALA A 115 0.19 -18.60 0.26
N ASP A 116 0.78 -17.55 -0.31
CA ASP A 116 2.17 -17.49 -0.77
C ASP A 116 3.17 -17.17 0.36
N GLY A 117 2.68 -17.05 1.59
CA GLY A 117 3.49 -16.73 2.76
C GLY A 117 3.72 -15.25 3.00
N THR A 118 3.20 -14.36 2.16
CA THR A 118 3.34 -12.92 2.33
C THR A 118 2.59 -12.45 3.59
N ILE A 119 3.29 -11.76 4.48
CA ILE A 119 2.72 -11.17 5.68
C ILE A 119 2.36 -9.72 5.37
N GLN A 120 1.08 -9.40 5.41
CA GLN A 120 0.58 -8.03 5.21
C GLN A 120 0.15 -7.42 6.54
N GLY A 121 0.65 -6.23 6.81
CA GLY A 121 0.19 -5.39 7.91
C GLY A 121 -0.90 -4.45 7.43
N ASN A 122 -2.07 -4.52 8.05
CA ASN A 122 -3.20 -3.63 7.79
C ASN A 122 -3.19 -2.50 8.81
N PHE A 123 -3.29 -1.26 8.33
CA PHE A 123 -3.24 -0.07 9.17
C PHE A 123 -4.61 0.60 9.28
N SER A 124 -4.81 1.34 10.39
CA SER A 124 -6.07 2.03 10.69
C SER A 124 -6.42 3.14 9.68
N ASN A 125 -5.48 3.57 8.87
CA ASN A 125 -5.67 4.54 7.78
C ASN A 125 -6.09 3.90 6.45
N GLY A 126 -6.41 2.59 6.45
CA GLY A 126 -6.79 1.84 5.25
C GLY A 126 -5.64 1.38 4.37
N GLN A 127 -4.40 1.69 4.76
CA GLN A 127 -3.22 1.23 4.02
C GLN A 127 -2.84 -0.19 4.43
N SER A 128 -2.35 -0.96 3.46
CA SER A 128 -1.75 -2.28 3.69
C SER A 128 -0.30 -2.26 3.22
N ARG A 129 0.58 -2.87 3.99
CA ARG A 129 2.00 -2.94 3.65
C ARG A 129 2.53 -4.34 3.89
N VAL A 130 3.30 -4.83 2.93
CA VAL A 130 4.06 -6.07 3.09
C VAL A 130 5.12 -5.88 4.17
N MET A 131 5.06 -6.72 5.20
CA MET A 131 5.98 -6.71 6.34
C MET A 131 7.09 -7.73 6.20
N GLY A 132 6.83 -8.84 5.50
CA GLY A 132 7.77 -9.93 5.30
C GLY A 132 7.12 -11.09 4.58
N GLN A 133 7.86 -12.21 4.48
CA GLN A 133 7.34 -13.45 3.89
C GLN A 133 7.83 -14.65 4.71
N VAL A 134 6.96 -15.62 4.94
CA VAL A 134 7.29 -16.92 5.52
C VAL A 134 7.82 -17.81 4.41
N TRP A 135 8.96 -18.44 4.65
CA TRP A 135 9.55 -19.41 3.74
C TRP A 135 9.31 -20.82 4.24
N LEU A 136 9.11 -21.75 3.31
CA LEU A 136 9.04 -23.17 3.58
C LEU A 136 10.35 -23.83 3.16
N ALA A 137 10.78 -24.85 3.91
CA ALA A 137 11.93 -25.66 3.55
C ALA A 137 11.47 -27.05 3.10
N SER A 138 11.93 -27.47 1.94
CA SER A 138 11.79 -28.86 1.49
C SER A 138 13.07 -29.64 1.72
N PHE A 139 12.92 -30.94 1.96
CA PHE A 139 14.00 -31.88 2.16
C PHE A 139 13.87 -33.05 1.21
N GLN A 140 14.98 -33.57 0.73
CA GLN A 140 14.99 -34.72 -0.17
C GLN A 140 14.42 -35.98 0.52
N ASN A 141 14.69 -36.12 1.83
CA ASN A 141 14.14 -37.19 2.66
C ASN A 141 13.65 -36.63 4.02
N PRO A 142 12.37 -36.23 4.15
CA PRO A 142 11.83 -35.68 5.38
C PRO A 142 11.94 -36.64 6.59
N ASN A 143 11.90 -37.95 6.34
CA ASN A 143 12.04 -38.97 7.40
C ASN A 143 13.46 -39.05 8.01
N GLY A 144 14.43 -38.44 7.33
CA GLY A 144 15.80 -38.35 7.82
C GLY A 144 16.05 -37.19 8.78
N LEU A 145 15.05 -36.34 9.02
CA LEU A 145 15.16 -35.25 10.00
C LEU A 145 15.21 -35.79 11.44
N GLN A 146 16.03 -35.18 12.27
CA GLN A 146 16.12 -35.50 13.69
C GLN A 146 15.21 -34.62 14.52
N SER A 147 14.29 -35.20 15.27
CA SER A 147 13.44 -34.43 16.19
C SER A 147 14.26 -33.94 17.39
N LEU A 148 14.17 -32.66 17.67
CA LEU A 148 14.75 -31.99 18.84
C LEU A 148 13.72 -31.79 19.96
N GLY A 149 12.46 -32.17 19.74
CA GLY A 149 11.34 -31.87 20.62
C GLY A 149 10.81 -30.46 20.43
N GLY A 150 9.65 -30.16 21.02
CA GLY A 150 9.02 -28.83 20.89
C GLY A 150 8.67 -28.45 19.46
N ASN A 151 8.32 -29.41 18.58
CA ASN A 151 8.04 -29.23 17.14
C ASN A 151 9.24 -28.69 16.35
N GLN A 152 10.46 -28.91 16.83
CA GLN A 152 11.69 -28.51 16.13
C GLN A 152 12.39 -29.76 15.55
N TRP A 153 12.99 -29.52 14.36
CA TRP A 153 13.66 -30.57 13.60
C TRP A 153 15.05 -30.11 13.17
N ALA A 154 16.04 -30.97 13.27
CA ALA A 154 17.39 -30.70 12.78
C ALA A 154 17.66 -31.43 11.47
N VAL A 155 18.39 -30.77 10.60
CA VAL A 155 18.91 -31.35 9.36
C VAL A 155 19.97 -32.40 9.68
N THR A 156 19.94 -33.53 9.00
CA THR A 156 20.95 -34.58 9.04
C THR A 156 21.49 -34.92 7.67
N ASN A 157 22.56 -35.69 7.63
CA ASN A 157 23.07 -36.22 6.36
C ASN A 157 22.06 -37.13 5.61
N ALA A 158 21.13 -37.74 6.38
CA ALA A 158 20.09 -38.61 5.83
C ALA A 158 18.89 -37.81 5.23
N SER A 159 18.63 -36.60 5.73
CA SER A 159 17.59 -35.73 5.20
C SER A 159 18.00 -35.00 3.92
N GLY A 160 19.28 -34.82 3.71
CA GLY A 160 19.84 -33.93 2.70
C GLY A 160 19.79 -32.46 3.13
N PRO A 161 20.35 -31.55 2.32
CA PRO A 161 20.35 -30.12 2.60
C PRO A 161 18.93 -29.53 2.51
N GLU A 162 18.67 -28.50 3.31
CA GLU A 162 17.45 -27.72 3.24
C GLU A 162 17.35 -26.95 1.92
N GLN A 163 16.17 -26.90 1.35
CA GLN A 163 15.86 -26.12 0.15
C GLN A 163 14.75 -25.12 0.48
N PRO A 164 15.11 -23.93 0.95
CA PRO A 164 14.13 -22.91 1.30
C PRO A 164 13.55 -22.26 0.05
N ASN A 165 12.23 -22.15 -0.02
CA ASN A 165 11.51 -21.48 -1.10
C ASN A 165 10.20 -20.86 -0.57
N ALA A 166 9.63 -19.96 -1.38
CA ALA A 166 8.33 -19.40 -1.10
C ALA A 166 7.23 -20.49 -1.21
N PRO A 167 6.20 -20.43 -0.35
CA PRO A 167 5.06 -21.33 -0.45
C PRO A 167 4.42 -21.29 -1.84
N GLY A 168 3.89 -22.43 -2.30
CA GLY A 168 3.30 -22.55 -3.62
C GLY A 168 4.29 -22.64 -4.79
N THR A 169 5.59 -22.66 -4.52
CA THR A 169 6.61 -22.81 -5.57
C THR A 169 7.12 -24.26 -5.65
N GLY A 170 7.31 -24.77 -6.86
CA GLY A 170 7.81 -26.11 -7.10
C GLY A 170 6.90 -27.19 -6.51
N SER A 171 7.44 -28.02 -5.60
CA SER A 171 6.71 -29.08 -4.89
C SER A 171 6.20 -28.65 -3.52
N LEU A 172 6.41 -27.39 -3.11
CA LEU A 172 5.98 -26.88 -1.82
C LEU A 172 4.48 -26.60 -1.79
N GLY A 173 3.84 -26.90 -0.67
CA GLY A 173 2.45 -26.53 -0.41
C GLY A 173 2.25 -25.03 -0.20
N VAL A 174 1.00 -24.62 -0.10
CA VAL A 174 0.60 -23.26 0.25
C VAL A 174 0.36 -23.14 1.75
N LEU A 175 0.44 -21.93 2.28
CA LEU A 175 0.08 -21.66 3.66
C LEU A 175 -1.42 -21.45 3.81
N GLN A 176 -1.95 -21.92 4.93
CA GLN A 176 -3.29 -21.58 5.38
C GLN A 176 -3.19 -20.85 6.71
N SER A 177 -3.57 -19.58 6.69
CA SER A 177 -3.60 -18.75 7.90
C SER A 177 -4.87 -19.00 8.73
N ALA A 178 -4.83 -18.58 10.00
CA ALA A 178 -5.95 -18.68 10.95
C ALA A 178 -6.48 -20.11 11.15
N ALA A 179 -5.64 -21.11 10.95
CA ALA A 179 -5.94 -22.52 11.17
C ALA A 179 -4.86 -23.16 12.05
N VAL A 180 -5.24 -24.19 12.78
CA VAL A 180 -4.33 -25.09 13.50
C VAL A 180 -4.46 -26.48 12.91
N GLU A 181 -3.34 -27.21 12.88
CA GLU A 181 -3.33 -28.57 12.38
C GLU A 181 -4.08 -29.48 13.34
N ASP A 182 -5.02 -30.26 12.81
CA ASP A 182 -5.72 -31.28 13.59
C ASP A 182 -4.81 -32.45 13.91
N SER A 183 -5.08 -33.12 15.04
CA SER A 183 -4.37 -34.35 15.41
C SER A 183 -4.68 -35.47 14.41
N ASN A 184 -3.66 -36.14 13.89
CA ASN A 184 -3.80 -37.34 13.06
C ASN A 184 -3.90 -38.63 13.94
N VAL A 185 -3.93 -38.49 15.26
CA VAL A 185 -4.11 -39.61 16.21
C VAL A 185 -5.59 -39.69 16.58
N ASP A 186 -6.22 -40.81 16.23
CA ASP A 186 -7.57 -41.14 16.69
C ASP A 186 -7.50 -41.76 18.10
N LEU A 187 -7.94 -40.96 19.09
CA LEU A 187 -7.93 -41.33 20.48
C LEU A 187 -8.74 -42.62 20.74
N THR A 188 -9.84 -42.82 20.01
CA THR A 188 -10.72 -43.98 20.16
C THR A 188 -10.02 -45.25 19.70
N SER A 189 -9.34 -45.18 18.58
CA SER A 189 -8.53 -46.30 18.03
C SER A 189 -7.40 -46.68 18.94
N GLU A 190 -6.67 -45.70 19.49
CA GLU A 190 -5.58 -45.94 20.42
C GLU A 190 -6.06 -46.55 21.78
N LEU A 191 -7.22 -46.11 22.29
CA LEU A 191 -7.83 -46.72 23.46
C LEU A 191 -8.24 -48.18 23.21
N VAL A 192 -8.81 -48.50 22.07
CA VAL A 192 -9.17 -49.88 21.70
C VAL A 192 -7.90 -50.73 21.58
N ASN A 193 -6.83 -50.22 20.96
CA ASN A 193 -5.54 -50.87 20.88
C ASN A 193 -4.95 -51.14 22.27
N MET A 194 -5.04 -50.20 23.19
CA MET A 194 -4.58 -50.35 24.57
C MET A 194 -5.38 -51.42 25.29
N ILE A 195 -6.72 -51.45 25.17
CA ILE A 195 -7.59 -52.46 25.80
C ILE A 195 -7.29 -53.86 25.24
N THR A 196 -7.07 -53.97 23.90
CA THR A 196 -6.75 -55.26 23.29
C THR A 196 -5.39 -55.78 23.73
N GLN A 197 -4.41 -54.92 23.88
CA GLN A 197 -3.10 -55.31 24.41
C GLN A 197 -3.16 -55.72 25.91
N GLN A 198 -3.97 -55.01 26.72
CA GLN A 198 -4.19 -55.40 28.11
C GLN A 198 -4.88 -56.76 28.28
N ARG A 199 -5.75 -57.14 27.31
CA ARG A 199 -6.38 -58.48 27.32
C ARG A 199 -5.48 -59.62 26.82
N ALA A 200 -4.44 -59.25 26.06
CA ALA A 200 -3.47 -60.23 25.57
C ALA A 200 -2.34 -60.53 26.57
N TYR A 201 -2.25 -59.78 27.66
CA TYR A 201 -1.29 -59.93 28.74
C TYR A 201 -1.93 -60.68 29.92
#